data_0e10801497107301d2101336ab126618
#
_entry.id   0e10801497107301d2101336ab126618
#
_cell.length_a   1.000
_cell.length_b   1.000
_cell.length_c   1.000
_cell.angle_alpha   90.00
_cell.angle_beta   90.00
_cell.angle_gamma   90.00
#
_symmetry.space_group_name_H-M   'P 1'
#
loop_
_entity.id
_entity.type
_entity.pdbx_description
1 polymer ?
#
loop_
_entity_poly.entity_id
_entity_poly.type
_entity_poly.pdbx_seq_one_letter_code
_entity_poly.pdbx_strand_id
1 'polypeptide(L)'
;MPSAYEGTDIISYMQSKYIMRQRRISYRVSDISLKNIAFYDIMPLKEGAFMSENKLLDLSFEFAVAIVNLVDGVTAPKSSYMTDQLARAGTSVGANIHEAQYAQSKKDFVAKLEIALKESNETSYWLKLMFENKRIDNATYQHAEKLCGNIRRLLIASCKTAKELAK
;
A
#
# COMPACT_ATOMS: atom_id res chain seq x y z
N MET A 1 -31.12 7.12 -31.84
CA MET A 1 -29.70 7.48 -31.78
C MET A 1 -29.51 8.49 -30.66
N PRO A 2 -28.93 8.18 -29.53
CA PRO A 2 -28.44 9.19 -28.60
C PRO A 2 -26.94 9.38 -28.83
N SER A 3 -26.58 10.64 -29.01
CA SER A 3 -25.25 11.17 -29.29
C SER A 3 -24.38 11.25 -28.05
N ALA A 4 -23.11 11.04 -28.31
CA ALA A 4 -21.97 11.73 -27.70
C ALA A 4 -21.89 11.78 -26.17
N TYR A 5 -21.11 10.88 -25.61
CA TYR A 5 -20.34 11.15 -24.40
C TYR A 5 -19.31 12.24 -24.73
N GLU A 6 -19.59 13.46 -24.34
CA GLU A 6 -18.61 14.53 -24.27
C GLU A 6 -17.58 14.13 -23.22
N GLY A 7 -16.31 14.02 -23.65
CA GLY A 7 -15.18 13.71 -22.81
C GLY A 7 -14.93 14.80 -21.77
N THR A 8 -15.60 14.70 -20.63
CA THR A 8 -15.14 15.36 -19.43
C THR A 8 -13.83 14.71 -19.05
N ASP A 9 -12.80 15.51 -19.21
CA ASP A 9 -11.39 15.25 -19.00
C ASP A 9 -11.14 14.34 -17.77
N ILE A 10 -10.84 13.08 -18.02
CA ILE A 10 -10.49 12.08 -16.99
C ILE A 10 -9.37 12.62 -16.10
N ILE A 11 -8.48 13.43 -16.64
CA ILE A 11 -7.38 14.09 -15.93
C ILE A 11 -7.92 15.10 -14.92
N SER A 12 -8.90 15.92 -15.31
CA SER A 12 -9.56 16.90 -14.44
C SER A 12 -10.35 16.21 -13.32
N TYR A 13 -11.04 15.11 -13.63
CA TYR A 13 -11.73 14.28 -12.64
C TYR A 13 -10.75 13.61 -11.66
N MET A 14 -9.63 13.08 -12.14
CA MET A 14 -8.59 12.49 -11.30
C MET A 14 -7.88 13.55 -10.45
N GLN A 15 -7.61 14.73 -10.99
CA GLN A 15 -7.01 15.83 -10.26
C GLN A 15 -7.94 16.37 -9.18
N SER A 16 -9.23 16.53 -9.45
CA SER A 16 -10.21 16.98 -8.45
C SER A 16 -10.35 15.98 -7.30
N LYS A 17 -10.34 14.67 -7.59
CA LYS A 17 -10.31 13.62 -6.56
C LYS A 17 -8.99 13.60 -5.77
N TYR A 18 -7.86 13.82 -6.44
CA TYR A 18 -6.56 13.91 -5.77
C TYR A 18 -6.49 15.10 -4.80
N ILE A 19 -6.99 16.26 -5.19
CA ILE A 19 -7.02 17.49 -4.36
C ILE A 19 -8.02 17.35 -3.20
N MET A 20 -9.18 16.74 -3.41
CA MET A 20 -10.14 16.46 -2.33
C MET A 20 -9.58 15.43 -1.32
N ARG A 21 -8.72 14.51 -1.78
CA ARG A 21 -8.06 13.50 -0.98
C ARG A 21 -7.00 14.08 -0.04
N GLN A 22 -6.24 15.07 -0.48
CA GLN A 22 -5.21 15.75 0.33
C GLN A 22 -5.81 16.47 1.56
N ARG A 23 -7.07 16.89 1.52
CA ARG A 23 -7.75 17.57 2.63
C ARG A 23 -8.35 16.64 3.69
N ARG A 24 -8.39 15.33 3.47
CA ARG A 24 -9.08 14.35 4.33
C ARG A 24 -8.20 13.32 5.01
N ILE A 25 -6.90 13.26 4.74
CA ILE A 25 -5.99 12.28 5.34
C ILE A 25 -5.43 12.83 6.67
N SER A 26 -6.32 12.99 7.64
CA SER A 26 -5.94 13.07 9.05
C SER A 26 -6.61 11.93 9.81
N TYR A 27 -6.27 10.69 9.45
CA TYR A 27 -6.72 9.55 10.24
C TYR A 27 -5.69 9.23 11.32
N ARG A 28 -6.08 9.32 12.60
CA ARG A 28 -5.32 8.69 13.68
C ARG A 28 -5.47 7.18 13.52
N VAL A 29 -4.34 6.48 13.44
CA VAL A 29 -4.28 5.01 13.36
C VAL A 29 -4.97 4.32 14.54
N SER A 30 -5.21 5.05 15.65
CA SER A 30 -5.98 4.61 16.81
C SER A 30 -7.45 4.29 16.50
N ASP A 31 -8.00 4.83 15.42
CA ASP A 31 -9.44 4.72 15.12
C ASP A 31 -9.77 3.55 14.18
N ILE A 32 -8.75 2.79 13.75
CA ILE A 32 -8.93 1.62 12.91
C ILE A 32 -9.22 0.41 13.81
N SER A 33 -10.48 0.15 14.10
CA SER A 33 -10.90 -1.11 14.67
C SER A 33 -10.68 -2.23 13.65
N LEU A 34 -9.70 -3.10 13.90
CA LEU A 34 -9.35 -4.26 13.06
C LEU A 34 -10.54 -5.23 12.85
N LYS A 35 -11.61 -5.10 13.62
CA LYS A 35 -12.83 -5.91 13.51
C LYS A 35 -13.72 -5.55 12.33
N ASN A 36 -13.52 -4.39 11.69
CA ASN A 36 -14.39 -3.87 10.65
C ASN A 36 -13.78 -3.90 9.24
N ILE A 37 -12.64 -4.57 9.04
CA ILE A 37 -12.13 -4.83 7.70
C ILE A 37 -12.86 -6.07 7.19
N ALA A 38 -14.03 -5.86 6.61
CA ALA A 38 -14.77 -6.93 5.97
C ALA A 38 -14.01 -7.39 4.71
N PHE A 39 -14.15 -8.69 4.39
CA PHE A 39 -13.61 -9.28 3.15
C PHE A 39 -13.98 -8.45 1.89
N TYR A 40 -15.15 -7.81 1.90
CA TYR A 40 -15.65 -6.93 0.84
C TYR A 40 -14.84 -5.64 0.67
N ASP A 41 -14.11 -5.19 1.69
CA ASP A 41 -13.21 -4.02 1.62
C ASP A 41 -11.88 -4.35 0.91
N ILE A 42 -11.64 -5.63 0.63
CA ILE A 42 -10.39 -6.16 0.10
C ILE A 42 -10.60 -6.81 -1.28
N MET A 43 -11.79 -7.33 -1.58
CA MET A 43 -12.12 -7.95 -2.87
C MET A 43 -12.66 -6.94 -3.89
N PRO A 44 -12.38 -7.13 -5.20
CA PRO A 44 -13.01 -6.35 -6.25
C PRO A 44 -14.52 -6.58 -6.24
N LEU A 45 -15.29 -5.51 -6.07
CA LEU A 45 -16.74 -5.55 -6.12
C LEU A 45 -17.17 -5.78 -7.57
N LYS A 46 -18.19 -6.65 -7.77
CA LYS A 46 -18.90 -6.75 -9.05
C LYS A 46 -19.43 -5.38 -9.45
N GLU A 47 -19.43 -5.09 -10.75
CA GLU A 47 -19.94 -3.84 -11.33
C GLU A 47 -21.28 -3.43 -10.68
N GLY A 48 -21.30 -2.21 -10.11
CA GLY A 48 -22.53 -1.61 -9.53
C GLY A 48 -22.48 -1.32 -8.04
N ALA A 49 -21.46 -1.77 -7.28
CA ALA A 49 -21.33 -1.39 -5.88
C ALA A 49 -20.54 -0.09 -5.73
N PHE A 50 -21.12 0.86 -5.03
CA PHE A 50 -20.50 2.14 -4.63
C PHE A 50 -19.11 1.86 -4.02
N MET A 51 -18.05 2.48 -4.57
CA MET A 51 -16.67 2.25 -4.18
C MET A 51 -16.49 2.44 -2.68
N SER A 52 -16.45 1.35 -1.91
CA SER A 52 -15.88 1.40 -0.57
C SER A 52 -14.39 1.73 -0.70
N GLU A 53 -13.93 2.73 0.06
CA GLU A 53 -12.51 3.10 0.07
C GLU A 53 -11.69 1.89 0.51
N ASN A 54 -10.93 1.28 -0.40
CA ASN A 54 -10.06 0.16 -0.04
C ASN A 54 -8.81 0.71 0.67
N LYS A 55 -8.91 0.81 1.99
CA LYS A 55 -7.86 1.36 2.86
C LYS A 55 -6.50 0.70 2.66
N LEU A 56 -6.48 -0.59 2.36
CA LEU A 56 -5.22 -1.31 2.13
C LEU A 56 -4.54 -0.86 0.85
N LEU A 57 -5.31 -0.67 -0.24
CA LEU A 57 -4.79 -0.14 -1.50
C LEU A 57 -4.22 1.27 -1.32
N ASP A 58 -4.99 2.16 -0.69
CA ASP A 58 -4.59 3.54 -0.49
C ASP A 58 -3.33 3.66 0.36
N LEU A 59 -3.28 2.97 1.48
CA LEU A 59 -2.11 2.95 2.35
C LEU A 59 -0.89 2.30 1.69
N SER A 60 -1.09 1.29 0.84
CA SER A 60 0.00 0.65 0.12
C SER A 60 0.63 1.58 -0.92
N PHE A 61 -0.18 2.39 -1.58
CA PHE A 61 0.30 3.41 -2.51
C PHE A 61 1.03 4.55 -1.79
N GLU A 62 0.46 5.07 -0.70
CA GLU A 62 1.12 6.08 0.14
C GLU A 62 2.48 5.59 0.66
N PHE A 63 2.53 4.35 1.09
CA PHE A 63 3.77 3.72 1.54
C PHE A 63 4.80 3.60 0.42
N ALA A 64 4.41 3.13 -0.76
CA ALA A 64 5.31 3.04 -1.90
C ALA A 64 5.90 4.40 -2.27
N VAL A 65 5.07 5.46 -2.29
CA VAL A 65 5.53 6.84 -2.53
C VAL A 65 6.51 7.30 -1.45
N ALA A 66 6.23 7.01 -0.18
CA ALA A 66 7.14 7.36 0.92
C ALA A 66 8.50 6.66 0.79
N ILE A 67 8.53 5.39 0.39
CA ILE A 67 9.78 4.65 0.16
C ILE A 67 10.56 5.23 -1.03
N VAL A 68 9.89 5.52 -2.15
CA VAL A 68 10.55 6.13 -3.32
C VAL A 68 11.16 7.47 -2.95
N ASN A 69 10.42 8.36 -2.28
CA ASN A 69 10.92 9.66 -1.84
C ASN A 69 12.12 9.53 -0.86
N LEU A 70 12.07 8.52 0.03
CA LEU A 70 13.18 8.24 0.95
C LEU A 70 14.43 7.84 0.17
N VAL A 71 14.29 6.93 -0.78
CA VAL A 71 15.40 6.41 -1.58
C VAL A 71 16.02 7.51 -2.44
N ASP A 72 15.20 8.35 -3.07
CA ASP A 72 15.65 9.48 -3.89
C ASP A 72 16.39 10.54 -3.05
N GLY A 73 16.07 10.67 -1.78
CA GLY A 73 16.74 11.57 -0.83
C GLY A 73 18.11 11.09 -0.35
N VAL A 74 18.47 9.82 -0.58
CA VAL A 74 19.76 9.25 -0.13
C VAL A 74 20.85 9.50 -1.16
N THR A 75 21.75 10.42 -0.86
CA THR A 75 22.83 10.86 -1.78
C THR A 75 24.14 10.10 -1.61
N ALA A 76 24.25 9.15 -0.68
CA ALA A 76 25.51 8.48 -0.36
C ALA A 76 25.91 7.41 -1.42
N PRO A 77 27.03 7.58 -2.15
CA PRO A 77 27.40 6.73 -3.29
C PRO A 77 27.56 5.22 -2.96
N LYS A 78 27.90 4.90 -1.70
CA LYS A 78 28.11 3.50 -1.24
C LYS A 78 26.82 2.81 -0.77
N SER A 79 25.66 3.42 -0.99
CA SER A 79 24.38 2.90 -0.50
C SER A 79 23.50 2.34 -1.61
N SER A 80 23.93 2.37 -2.88
CA SER A 80 23.07 2.04 -4.03
C SER A 80 22.39 0.67 -3.88
N TYR A 81 23.12 -0.37 -3.46
CA TYR A 81 22.51 -1.69 -3.27
C TYR A 81 21.43 -1.73 -2.17
N MET A 82 21.59 -0.94 -1.08
CA MET A 82 20.59 -0.87 -0.01
C MET A 82 19.35 -0.10 -0.48
N THR A 83 19.55 1.02 -1.19
CA THR A 83 18.45 1.82 -1.75
C THR A 83 17.68 1.02 -2.79
N ASP A 84 18.39 0.29 -3.66
CA ASP A 84 17.76 -0.57 -4.68
C ASP A 84 16.91 -1.67 -4.03
N GLN A 85 17.43 -2.35 -3.01
CA GLN A 85 16.68 -3.38 -2.31
C GLN A 85 15.50 -2.80 -1.52
N LEU A 86 15.68 -1.65 -0.86
CA LEU A 86 14.60 -0.98 -0.15
C LEU A 86 13.49 -0.53 -1.13
N ALA A 87 13.86 0.09 -2.26
CA ALA A 87 12.91 0.50 -3.29
C ALA A 87 12.13 -0.69 -3.83
N ARG A 88 12.84 -1.78 -4.20
CA ARG A 88 12.25 -3.01 -4.70
C ARG A 88 11.27 -3.62 -3.71
N ALA A 89 11.70 -3.86 -2.47
CA ALA A 89 10.84 -4.47 -1.45
C ALA A 89 9.64 -3.56 -1.14
N GLY A 90 9.86 -2.26 -0.90
CA GLY A 90 8.80 -1.34 -0.53
C GLY A 90 7.73 -1.14 -1.60
N THR A 91 8.13 -1.04 -2.87
CA THR A 91 7.18 -0.93 -3.99
C THR A 91 6.47 -2.25 -4.29
N SER A 92 7.15 -3.41 -4.07
CA SER A 92 6.56 -4.74 -4.23
C SER A 92 5.39 -4.98 -3.27
N VAL A 93 5.36 -4.36 -2.10
CA VAL A 93 4.20 -4.43 -1.18
C VAL A 93 2.94 -3.94 -1.90
N GLY A 94 2.98 -2.73 -2.44
CA GLY A 94 1.85 -2.13 -3.15
C GLY A 94 1.49 -2.91 -4.41
N ALA A 95 2.49 -3.29 -5.21
CA ALA A 95 2.27 -4.06 -6.44
C ALA A 95 1.48 -5.35 -6.18
N ASN A 96 1.88 -6.16 -5.20
CA ASN A 96 1.20 -7.40 -4.88
C ASN A 96 -0.22 -7.17 -4.30
N ILE A 97 -0.44 -6.10 -3.53
CA ILE A 97 -1.79 -5.75 -3.06
C ILE A 97 -2.70 -5.36 -4.24
N HIS A 98 -2.17 -4.61 -5.22
CA HIS A 98 -2.90 -4.28 -6.45
C HIS A 98 -3.18 -5.51 -7.30
N GLU A 99 -2.20 -6.39 -7.49
CA GLU A 99 -2.39 -7.65 -8.22
C GLU A 99 -3.43 -8.57 -7.56
N ALA A 100 -3.51 -8.58 -6.22
CA ALA A 100 -4.52 -9.35 -5.51
C ALA A 100 -5.95 -8.96 -5.92
N GLN A 101 -6.20 -7.69 -6.33
CA GLN A 101 -7.52 -7.26 -6.78
C GLN A 101 -7.97 -7.96 -8.08
N TYR A 102 -7.03 -8.49 -8.84
CA TYR A 102 -7.25 -9.21 -10.10
C TYR A 102 -6.99 -10.71 -9.99
N ALA A 103 -6.94 -11.23 -8.76
CA ALA A 103 -6.65 -12.63 -8.49
C ALA A 103 -7.70 -13.55 -9.14
N GLN A 104 -7.23 -14.61 -9.80
CA GLN A 104 -8.09 -15.57 -10.51
C GLN A 104 -8.84 -16.53 -9.58
N SER A 105 -8.42 -16.61 -8.31
CA SER A 105 -9.04 -17.46 -7.30
C SER A 105 -8.78 -16.91 -5.88
N LYS A 106 -9.56 -17.38 -4.90
CA LYS A 106 -9.32 -17.08 -3.48
C LYS A 106 -7.90 -17.48 -3.03
N LYS A 107 -7.40 -18.60 -3.53
CA LYS A 107 -6.04 -19.08 -3.23
C LYS A 107 -4.98 -18.14 -3.79
N ASP A 108 -5.16 -17.66 -5.01
CA ASP A 108 -4.28 -16.68 -5.65
C ASP A 108 -4.32 -15.33 -4.92
N PHE A 109 -5.52 -14.87 -4.55
CA PHE A 109 -5.68 -13.68 -3.72
C PHE A 109 -4.87 -13.76 -2.42
N VAL A 110 -5.02 -14.86 -1.67
CA VAL A 110 -4.27 -15.07 -0.42
C VAL A 110 -2.76 -15.11 -0.70
N ALA A 111 -2.33 -15.81 -1.77
CA ALA A 111 -0.91 -15.89 -2.13
C ALA A 111 -0.30 -14.52 -2.40
N LYS A 112 -1.00 -13.64 -3.13
CA LYS A 112 -0.55 -12.26 -3.39
C LYS A 112 -0.42 -11.43 -2.10
N LEU A 113 -1.39 -11.53 -1.19
CA LEU A 113 -1.30 -10.84 0.11
C LEU A 113 -0.16 -11.38 0.98
N GLU A 114 0.12 -12.68 0.94
CA GLU A 114 1.25 -13.29 1.66
C GLU A 114 2.60 -12.84 1.09
N ILE A 115 2.71 -12.66 -0.24
CA ILE A 115 3.90 -12.07 -0.86
C ILE A 115 4.05 -10.62 -0.37
N ALA A 116 3.00 -9.80 -0.42
CA ALA A 116 3.05 -8.43 0.08
C ALA A 116 3.49 -8.36 1.56
N LEU A 117 3.05 -9.31 2.38
CA LEU A 117 3.47 -9.42 3.79
C LEU A 117 4.96 -9.73 3.91
N LYS A 118 5.51 -10.63 3.10
CA LYS A 118 6.95 -10.92 3.06
C LYS A 118 7.75 -9.69 2.65
N GLU A 119 7.33 -9.01 1.60
CA GLU A 119 7.97 -7.78 1.11
C GLU A 119 7.94 -6.66 2.17
N SER A 120 6.87 -6.55 2.96
CA SER A 120 6.82 -5.59 4.07
C SER A 120 7.84 -5.90 5.18
N ASN A 121 8.11 -7.18 5.46
CA ASN A 121 9.13 -7.57 6.40
C ASN A 121 10.55 -7.31 5.84
N GLU A 122 10.76 -7.57 4.55
CA GLU A 122 12.03 -7.24 3.87
C GLU A 122 12.27 -5.73 3.89
N THR A 123 11.25 -4.92 3.64
CA THR A 123 11.34 -3.45 3.72
C THR A 123 11.77 -2.97 5.11
N SER A 124 11.16 -3.50 6.17
CA SER A 124 11.53 -3.19 7.55
C SER A 124 13.00 -3.57 7.86
N TYR A 125 13.48 -4.70 7.34
CA TYR A 125 14.88 -5.09 7.45
C TYR A 125 15.83 -4.07 6.81
N TRP A 126 15.55 -3.66 5.56
CA TRP A 126 16.38 -2.68 4.85
C TRP A 126 16.34 -1.30 5.49
N LEU A 127 15.18 -0.84 5.97
CA LEU A 127 15.04 0.41 6.73
C LEU A 127 15.94 0.41 7.96
N LYS A 128 15.90 -0.67 8.76
CA LYS A 128 16.73 -0.81 9.95
C LYS A 128 18.22 -0.81 9.59
N LEU A 129 18.60 -1.55 8.54
CA LEU A 129 19.99 -1.63 8.09
C LEU A 129 20.52 -0.27 7.64
N MET A 130 19.71 0.52 6.91
CA MET A 130 20.07 1.87 6.49
C MET A 130 20.19 2.82 7.68
N PHE A 131 19.33 2.71 8.68
CA PHE A 131 19.40 3.51 9.89
C PHE A 131 20.67 3.20 10.71
N GLU A 132 20.94 1.93 10.99
CA GLU A 132 22.13 1.50 11.73
C GLU A 132 23.45 1.91 11.02
N ASN A 133 23.45 1.94 9.68
CA ASN A 133 24.56 2.41 8.88
C ASN A 133 24.57 3.95 8.67
N LYS A 134 23.71 4.69 9.38
CA LYS A 134 23.62 6.16 9.32
C LYS A 134 23.40 6.70 7.90
N ARG A 135 22.63 5.98 7.08
CA ARG A 135 22.23 6.40 5.72
C ARG A 135 20.97 7.23 5.73
N ILE A 136 20.13 7.05 6.75
CA ILE A 136 18.93 7.81 7.02
C ILE A 136 18.96 8.26 8.48
N ASP A 137 18.30 9.36 8.78
CA ASP A 137 18.16 9.84 10.15
C ASP A 137 17.04 9.10 10.91
N ASN A 138 16.98 9.35 12.23
CA ASN A 138 16.00 8.71 13.08
C ASN A 138 14.55 9.11 12.73
N ALA A 139 14.31 10.36 12.33
CA ALA A 139 12.96 10.82 11.99
C ALA A 139 12.44 10.12 10.75
N THR A 140 13.26 10.02 9.70
CA THR A 140 12.99 9.30 8.46
C THR A 140 12.74 7.80 8.73
N TYR A 141 13.61 7.17 9.53
CA TYR A 141 13.45 5.76 9.92
C TYR A 141 12.13 5.51 10.65
N GLN A 142 11.84 6.28 11.70
CA GLN A 142 10.62 6.10 12.48
C GLN A 142 9.35 6.33 11.66
N HIS A 143 9.37 7.30 10.76
CA HIS A 143 8.24 7.56 9.87
C HIS A 143 7.98 6.38 8.93
N ALA A 144 9.00 5.92 8.21
CA ALA A 144 8.87 4.82 7.26
C ALA A 144 8.51 3.49 7.96
N GLU A 145 9.13 3.17 9.11
CA GLU A 145 8.82 1.97 9.88
C GLU A 145 7.39 1.97 10.43
N LYS A 146 6.87 3.13 10.83
CA LYS A 146 5.47 3.28 11.26
C LYS A 146 4.51 2.95 10.12
N LEU A 147 4.75 3.47 8.92
CA LEU A 147 3.95 3.16 7.73
C LEU A 147 4.01 1.66 7.40
N CYS A 148 5.21 1.10 7.38
CA CYS A 148 5.46 -0.32 7.16
C CYS A 148 4.70 -1.19 8.16
N GLY A 149 4.78 -0.86 9.45
CA GLY A 149 4.08 -1.56 10.53
C GLY A 149 2.56 -1.48 10.41
N ASN A 150 2.01 -0.35 9.94
CA ASN A 150 0.58 -0.20 9.70
C ASN A 150 0.09 -1.14 8.59
N ILE A 151 0.78 -1.16 7.44
CA ILE A 151 0.43 -2.06 6.32
C ILE A 151 0.57 -3.52 6.74
N ARG A 152 1.66 -3.87 7.44
CA ARG A 152 1.90 -5.23 7.91
C ARG A 152 0.76 -5.74 8.80
N ARG A 153 0.25 -4.92 9.73
CA ARG A 153 -0.92 -5.28 10.56
C ARG A 153 -2.17 -5.54 9.73
N LEU A 154 -2.44 -4.68 8.73
CA LEU A 154 -3.58 -4.86 7.84
C LEU A 154 -3.43 -6.13 7.00
N LEU A 155 -2.25 -6.39 6.43
CA LEU A 155 -1.96 -7.60 5.66
C LEU A 155 -2.17 -8.87 6.49
N ILE A 156 -1.68 -8.90 7.74
CA ILE A 156 -1.88 -10.04 8.65
C ILE A 156 -3.37 -10.29 8.87
N ALA A 157 -4.16 -9.24 9.16
CA ALA A 157 -5.60 -9.36 9.36
C ALA A 157 -6.29 -9.85 8.09
N SER A 158 -5.95 -9.29 6.93
CA SER A 158 -6.52 -9.64 5.63
C SER A 158 -6.22 -11.08 5.24
N CYS A 159 -4.98 -11.54 5.40
CA CYS A 159 -4.58 -12.92 5.14
C CYS A 159 -5.36 -13.91 6.04
N LYS A 160 -5.52 -13.57 7.32
CA LYS A 160 -6.28 -14.40 8.26
C LYS A 160 -7.73 -14.55 7.81
N THR A 161 -8.43 -13.43 7.58
CA THR A 161 -9.83 -13.41 7.14
C THR A 161 -10.00 -14.14 5.81
N ALA A 162 -9.13 -13.90 4.83
CA ALA A 162 -9.22 -14.53 3.52
C ALA A 162 -9.04 -16.06 3.61
N LYS A 163 -8.15 -16.56 4.47
CA LYS A 163 -7.95 -18.00 4.71
C LYS A 163 -9.14 -18.65 5.39
N GLU A 164 -9.79 -17.97 6.33
CA GLU A 164 -10.99 -18.47 7.01
C GLU A 164 -12.15 -18.62 6.03
N LEU A 165 -12.30 -17.68 5.09
CA LEU A 165 -13.34 -17.70 4.04
C LEU A 165 -13.01 -18.64 2.86
N ALA A 166 -11.80 -19.16 2.79
CA ALA A 166 -11.37 -20.11 1.76
C ALA A 166 -11.53 -21.59 2.16
N LYS A 167 -11.88 -21.84 3.42
CA LYS A 167 -12.24 -23.18 3.95
C LYS A 167 -13.69 -23.50 3.69
#